data_ea2a41f0fa56cb25c318e8fe4b893db1
#
_entry.id   ea2a41f0fa56cb25c318e8fe4b893db1
#
_cell.length_a   1.000
_cell.length_b   1.000
_cell.length_c   1.000
_cell.angle_alpha   90.00
_cell.angle_beta   90.00
_cell.angle_gamma   90.00
#
_symmetry.space_group_name_H-M   'P 1'
#
loop_
_entity.id
_entity.type
_entity.pdbx_description
1 polymer ?
#
loop_
_entity_poly.entity_id
_entity_poly.type
_entity_poly.pdbx_seq_one_letter_code
_entity_poly.pdbx_strand_id
1 'polypeptide(L)'
;MNEYAPDAWQVIQISTPNETVYKLFSTWYGGYLTGDAWKLNSGIVSMKKVGKVYEVTGHSGSIYRVPDHEHCYSTSAYTNSVLANLIEKSEYEIKVLPYDTDWENL
;
A
#
# COMPACT_ATOMS: atom_id res chain seq x y z
N MET A 1 -10.75 5.78 15.39
CA MET A 1 -9.64 5.08 14.69
C MET A 1 -10.20 4.36 13.48
N ASN A 2 -9.61 4.57 12.31
CA ASN A 2 -10.07 3.92 11.08
C ASN A 2 -9.29 2.64 10.83
N GLU A 3 -10.01 1.58 10.49
CA GLU A 3 -9.41 0.30 10.15
C GLU A 3 -9.86 -0.12 8.75
N TYR A 4 -8.94 -0.67 7.99
CA TYR A 4 -9.17 -1.08 6.60
C TYR A 4 -8.63 -2.49 6.38
N ALA A 5 -9.28 -3.23 5.48
CA ALA A 5 -8.86 -4.57 5.09
C ALA A 5 -8.84 -4.69 3.56
N PRO A 6 -7.82 -4.17 2.90
CA PRO A 6 -7.76 -4.22 1.44
C PRO A 6 -7.56 -5.63 0.90
N ASP A 7 -7.98 -5.84 -0.34
CA ASP A 7 -7.82 -7.13 -1.03
C ASP A 7 -6.41 -7.31 -1.56
N ALA A 8 -5.78 -6.22 -1.96
CA ALA A 8 -4.41 -6.22 -2.45
C ALA A 8 -3.70 -4.95 -2.02
N TRP A 9 -2.37 -4.97 -2.05
CA TRP A 9 -1.58 -3.84 -1.58
C TRP A 9 -0.21 -3.82 -2.21
N GLN A 10 0.39 -2.64 -2.20
CA GLN A 10 1.79 -2.43 -2.56
C GLN A 10 2.34 -1.34 -1.66
N VAL A 11 3.64 -1.40 -1.37
CA VAL A 11 4.32 -0.35 -0.63
C VAL A 11 5.18 0.44 -1.61
N ILE A 12 5.04 1.74 -1.57
CA ILE A 12 5.88 2.63 -2.38
C ILE A 12 6.87 3.37 -1.47
N GLN A 13 8.07 3.52 -1.99
CA GLN A 13 9.13 4.31 -1.36
C GLN A 13 9.26 5.61 -2.12
N ILE A 14 9.08 6.72 -1.43
CA ILE A 14 9.19 8.06 -2.00
C ILE A 14 10.47 8.70 -1.47
N SER A 15 11.40 8.99 -2.36
CA SER A 15 12.68 9.61 -2.00
C SER A 15 12.62 11.11 -2.28
N THR A 16 12.67 11.90 -1.22
CA THR A 16 12.74 13.37 -1.32
C THR A 16 14.15 13.82 -0.95
N PRO A 17 14.52 15.10 -1.23
CA PRO A 17 15.84 15.59 -0.82
C PRO A 17 16.12 15.53 0.68
N ASN A 18 15.07 15.52 1.50
CA ASN A 18 15.21 15.60 2.95
C ASN A 18 14.95 14.28 3.67
N GLU A 19 14.19 13.35 3.04
CA GLU A 19 13.80 12.12 3.72
C GLU A 19 13.33 11.07 2.74
N THR A 20 13.19 9.84 3.24
CA THR A 20 12.55 8.73 2.54
C THR A 20 11.27 8.39 3.28
N VAL A 21 10.17 8.33 2.55
CA VAL A 21 8.84 8.04 3.11
C VAL A 21 8.31 6.76 2.46
N TYR A 22 7.69 5.92 3.26
CA TYR A 22 7.02 4.72 2.78
C TYR A 22 5.52 4.90 2.92
N LYS A 23 4.77 4.60 1.86
CA LYS A 23 3.32 4.68 1.87
C LYS A 23 2.71 3.37 1.38
N LEU A 24 1.56 3.03 1.93
CA LEU A 24 0.81 1.86 1.54
C LEU A 24 -0.21 2.25 0.48
N PHE A 25 -0.13 1.59 -0.67
CA PHE A 25 -1.11 1.69 -1.74
C PHE A 25 -2.04 0.49 -1.61
N SER A 26 -3.25 0.74 -1.15
CA SER A 26 -4.25 -0.29 -0.89
C SER A 26 -5.28 -0.33 -1.99
N THR A 27 -5.73 -1.52 -2.36
CA THR A 27 -6.73 -1.69 -3.41
C THR A 27 -7.82 -2.65 -2.96
N TRP A 28 -9.04 -2.38 -3.40
CA TRP A 28 -10.21 -3.22 -3.16
C TRP A 28 -10.86 -3.54 -4.49
N TYR A 29 -11.26 -4.79 -4.64
CA TYR A 29 -12.07 -5.17 -5.79
C TYR A 29 -13.51 -4.73 -5.52
N GLY A 30 -13.99 -3.77 -6.29
CA GLY A 30 -15.31 -3.18 -6.09
C GLY A 30 -16.47 -4.02 -6.58
N GLY A 31 -16.19 -5.11 -7.23
CA GLY A 31 -17.22 -5.94 -7.80
C GLY A 31 -17.89 -5.31 -9.02
N TYR A 32 -19.02 -5.88 -9.38
CA TYR A 32 -19.66 -5.59 -10.66
C TYR A 32 -20.20 -4.17 -10.81
N LEU A 33 -20.74 -3.61 -9.73
CA LEU A 33 -21.42 -2.32 -9.80
C LEU A 33 -20.57 -1.11 -9.43
N THR A 34 -19.58 -1.29 -8.57
CA THR A 34 -18.84 -0.17 -7.99
C THR A 34 -17.45 0.02 -8.57
N GLY A 35 -16.94 -0.95 -9.33
CA GLY A 35 -15.57 -0.90 -9.83
C GLY A 35 -14.56 -1.03 -8.70
N ASP A 36 -13.29 -1.04 -9.06
CA ASP A 36 -12.20 -1.17 -8.09
C ASP A 36 -11.91 0.17 -7.42
N ALA A 37 -11.49 0.10 -6.16
CA ALA A 37 -11.13 1.29 -5.39
C ALA A 37 -9.67 1.20 -4.94
N TRP A 38 -9.08 2.36 -4.65
CA TRP A 38 -7.73 2.44 -4.14
C TRP A 38 -7.62 3.55 -3.09
N LYS A 39 -6.58 3.44 -2.24
CA LYS A 39 -6.28 4.46 -1.25
C LYS A 39 -4.78 4.46 -0.96
N LEU A 40 -4.20 5.65 -0.89
CA LEU A 40 -2.83 5.84 -0.47
C LEU A 40 -2.85 6.36 0.96
N ASN A 41 -2.15 5.69 1.89
CA ASN A 41 -2.16 6.12 3.28
C ASN A 41 -1.28 7.36 3.51
N SER A 42 -1.31 7.88 4.74
CA SER A 42 -0.55 9.09 5.11
C SER A 42 0.95 8.87 5.26
N GLY A 43 1.38 7.64 5.28
CA GLY A 43 2.76 7.23 5.51
C GLY A 43 2.80 6.09 6.53
N ILE A 44 3.72 5.17 6.36
CA ILE A 44 3.83 3.98 7.22
C ILE A 44 4.69 4.32 8.44
N VAL A 45 4.13 4.11 9.63
CA VAL A 45 4.86 4.21 10.89
C VAL A 45 5.44 2.86 11.27
N SER A 46 4.65 1.79 11.12
CA SER A 46 5.09 0.45 11.45
C SER A 46 4.32 -0.59 10.66
N MET A 47 4.95 -1.73 10.44
CA MET A 47 4.30 -2.93 9.90
C MET A 47 4.65 -4.10 10.80
N LYS A 48 3.64 -4.89 11.15
CA LYS A 48 3.81 -6.05 12.03
C LYS A 48 3.04 -7.23 11.47
N LYS A 49 3.69 -8.37 11.36
CA LYS A 49 3.01 -9.59 10.90
C LYS A 49 2.23 -10.23 12.03
N VAL A 50 0.95 -10.48 11.79
CA VAL A 50 0.04 -11.13 12.72
C VAL A 50 -0.69 -12.23 11.96
N GLY A 51 -0.25 -13.48 12.12
CA GLY A 51 -0.82 -14.60 11.37
C GLY A 51 -0.57 -14.46 9.87
N LYS A 52 -1.65 -14.41 9.09
CA LYS A 52 -1.59 -14.31 7.63
C LYS A 52 -1.74 -12.88 7.12
N VAL A 53 -1.71 -11.89 8.01
CA VAL A 53 -1.85 -10.48 7.64
C VAL A 53 -0.71 -9.66 8.20
N TYR A 54 -0.46 -8.51 7.59
CA TYR A 54 0.36 -7.46 8.17
C TYR A 54 -0.55 -6.37 8.70
N GLU A 55 -0.30 -5.91 9.92
CA GLU A 55 -0.93 -4.70 10.46
C GLU A 55 -0.03 -3.52 10.13
N VAL A 56 -0.54 -2.61 9.33
CA VAL A 56 0.19 -1.42 8.88
C VAL A 56 -0.42 -0.21 9.56
N THR A 57 0.38 0.46 10.38
CA THR A 57 -0.06 1.68 11.07
C THR A 57 0.44 2.89 10.30
N GLY A 58 -0.47 3.80 9.98
CA GLY A 58 -0.14 5.05 9.30
C GLY A 58 0.07 6.22 10.26
N HIS A 59 0.65 7.31 9.77
CA HIS A 59 0.87 8.53 10.55
C HIS A 59 -0.43 9.11 11.11
N SER A 60 -1.54 8.96 10.42
CA SER A 60 -2.84 9.44 10.86
C SER A 60 -3.48 8.57 11.95
N GLY A 61 -2.86 7.45 12.30
CA GLY A 61 -3.42 6.50 13.26
C GLY A 61 -4.30 5.43 12.63
N SER A 62 -4.53 5.48 11.33
CA SER A 62 -5.28 4.43 10.63
C SER A 62 -4.50 3.12 10.61
N ILE A 63 -5.21 2.01 10.73
CA ILE A 63 -4.63 0.67 10.68
C ILE A 63 -5.16 -0.05 9.44
N TYR A 64 -4.23 -0.59 8.65
CA TYR A 64 -4.56 -1.41 7.49
C TYR A 64 -4.13 -2.83 7.77
N ARG A 65 -5.08 -3.77 7.68
CA ARG A 65 -4.75 -5.20 7.77
C ARG A 65 -4.72 -5.76 6.37
N VAL A 66 -3.51 -6.01 5.89
CA VAL A 66 -3.30 -6.45 4.52
C VAL A 66 -2.89 -7.91 4.49
N PRO A 67 -3.38 -8.72 3.52
CA PRO A 67 -2.97 -10.12 3.44
C PRO A 67 -1.48 -10.22 3.13
N ASP A 68 -0.82 -11.26 3.65
CA ASP A 68 0.58 -11.50 3.28
C ASP A 68 0.66 -11.88 1.79
N HIS A 69 1.89 -11.92 1.26
CA HIS A 69 2.07 -12.13 -0.19
C HIS A 69 1.55 -13.48 -0.69
N GLU A 70 1.40 -14.47 0.19
CA GLU A 70 0.85 -15.79 -0.19
C GLU A 70 -0.67 -15.76 -0.32
N HIS A 71 -1.32 -14.77 0.31
CA HIS A 71 -2.77 -14.65 0.36
C HIS A 71 -3.29 -13.40 -0.35
N CYS A 72 -2.39 -12.62 -0.93
CA CYS A 72 -2.72 -11.35 -1.56
C CYS A 72 -3.20 -11.58 -3.00
N TYR A 73 -4.30 -10.92 -3.37
CA TYR A 73 -4.74 -10.88 -4.76
C TYR A 73 -3.85 -9.94 -5.57
N SER A 74 -3.80 -10.16 -6.88
CA SER A 74 -3.13 -9.23 -7.77
C SER A 74 -3.95 -7.95 -7.89
N THR A 75 -3.27 -6.80 -8.04
CA THR A 75 -3.96 -5.55 -8.31
C THR A 75 -4.57 -5.60 -9.71
N SER A 76 -5.71 -4.91 -9.89
CA SER A 76 -6.38 -4.87 -11.18
C SER A 76 -5.64 -3.98 -12.17
N ALA A 77 -6.00 -4.09 -13.45
CA ALA A 77 -5.45 -3.22 -14.49
C ALA A 77 -5.73 -1.74 -14.20
N TYR A 78 -6.93 -1.44 -13.68
CA TYR A 78 -7.31 -0.07 -13.32
C TYR A 78 -6.40 0.48 -12.21
N THR A 79 -6.25 -0.24 -11.11
CA THR A 79 -5.45 0.23 -9.98
C THR A 79 -3.97 0.26 -10.32
N ASN A 80 -3.48 -0.65 -11.14
CA ASN A 80 -2.12 -0.59 -11.66
C ASN A 80 -1.87 0.67 -12.50
N SER A 81 -2.85 1.06 -13.32
CA SER A 81 -2.78 2.30 -14.10
C SER A 81 -2.76 3.54 -13.20
N VAL A 82 -3.54 3.54 -12.13
CA VAL A 82 -3.53 4.62 -11.14
C VAL A 82 -2.16 4.76 -10.52
N LEU A 83 -1.57 3.66 -10.08
CA LEU A 83 -0.24 3.67 -9.46
C LEU A 83 0.83 4.13 -10.45
N ALA A 84 0.82 3.62 -11.67
CA ALA A 84 1.76 4.02 -12.70
C ALA A 84 1.67 5.54 -12.98
N ASN A 85 0.46 6.08 -13.00
CA ASN A 85 0.22 7.51 -13.18
C ASN A 85 0.77 8.34 -12.02
N LEU A 86 0.58 7.89 -10.79
CA LEU A 86 1.13 8.55 -9.61
C LEU A 86 2.65 8.62 -9.68
N ILE A 87 3.29 7.52 -10.07
CA ILE A 87 4.75 7.45 -10.21
C ILE A 87 5.23 8.41 -11.31
N GLU A 88 4.58 8.38 -12.46
CA GLU A 88 4.96 9.20 -13.60
C GLU A 88 4.86 10.71 -13.33
N LYS A 89 3.81 11.11 -12.60
CA LYS A 89 3.55 12.53 -12.32
C LYS A 89 4.22 13.07 -11.07
N SER A 90 4.91 12.23 -10.31
CA SER A 90 5.57 12.64 -9.08
C SER A 90 6.80 13.49 -9.38
N GLU A 91 7.03 14.52 -8.56
CA GLU A 91 8.27 15.29 -8.57
C GLU A 91 9.44 14.51 -8.00
N TYR A 92 9.16 13.49 -7.21
CA TYR A 92 10.16 12.70 -6.51
C TYR A 92 10.23 11.29 -7.07
N GLU A 93 11.37 10.64 -6.86
CA GLU A 93 11.52 9.25 -7.25
C GLU A 93 10.63 8.37 -6.39
N ILE A 94 9.82 7.53 -7.05
CA ILE A 94 8.94 6.57 -6.39
C ILE A 94 9.32 5.17 -6.87
N LYS A 95 9.55 4.26 -5.92
CA LYS A 95 9.80 2.85 -6.20
C LYS A 95 8.73 1.99 -5.54
N VAL A 96 8.25 1.00 -6.27
CA VAL A 96 7.38 -0.04 -5.69
C VAL A 96 8.28 -1.11 -5.09
N LEU A 97 8.12 -1.39 -3.81
CA LEU A 97 8.95 -2.38 -3.13
C LEU A 97 8.45 -3.79 -3.41
N PRO A 98 9.37 -4.76 -3.61
CA PRO A 98 8.98 -6.14 -3.87
C PRO A 98 8.37 -6.80 -2.64
N TYR A 99 7.55 -7.83 -2.85
CA TYR A 99 6.85 -8.52 -1.77
C TYR A 99 7.77 -9.28 -0.80
N ASP A 100 9.01 -9.56 -1.19
CA ASP A 100 9.99 -10.19 -0.31
C ASP A 100 10.78 -9.20 0.56
N THR A 101 10.36 -7.94 0.57
CA THR A 101 10.93 -6.92 1.45
C THR A 101 10.73 -7.29 2.92
N ASP A 102 11.69 -6.98 3.75
CA ASP A 102 11.57 -7.16 5.21
C ASP A 102 10.70 -6.05 5.79
N TRP A 103 9.39 -6.28 5.76
CA TRP A 103 8.37 -5.27 6.08
C TRP A 103 8.45 -4.77 7.52
N GLU A 104 8.84 -5.63 8.44
CA GLU A 104 8.88 -5.27 9.85
C GLU A 104 10.07 -4.37 10.20
N ASN A 105 11.02 -4.24 9.30
CA ASN A 105 12.23 -3.45 9.49
C ASN A 105 12.35 -2.26 8.51
N LEU A 106 11.24 -1.80 7.96
CA LEU A 106 11.24 -0.63 7.10
C LEU A 106 11.74 0.64 7.81
#